data_533b3eaae3eb53e1d1d6830ce104707a
#
_entry.id   533b3eaae3eb53e1d1d6830ce104707a
#
_cell.length_a   1.000
_cell.length_b   1.000
_cell.length_c   1.000
_cell.angle_alpha   90.00
_cell.angle_beta   90.00
_cell.angle_gamma   90.00
#
_symmetry.space_group_name_H-M   'P 1'
#
loop_
_entity.id
_entity.type
_entity.pdbx_description
1 polymer ?
#
loop_
_entity_poly.entity_id
_entity_poly.type
_entity_poly.pdbx_seq_one_letter_code
_entity_poly.pdbx_strand_id
1 'polypeptide(L)'
;MYLVESKGGAIVCMLVSLFFLGTWPAVMTLLERRGRLPQHTYLDYTFTNLLAAVIIAFTFGQIGNTQPNFLSQLSQDNWPSVLFAMGGGVVLSVGNLSTQYAWAFVGLSVVEVITSSITVVIGTTLNYFLDDKINKAEILFPGVGCFLIAVCLGSAVHSSNTADNKAKLNNFTSNYKDAAKGISLSTLKETSEVDSKDVEDGSGSAYKAKAGTAAFLIELEKRRSIKACVLGKSTFIGLAITFFAGVCFSLFSPAFNLATNDQWHTLKKGVHHLSVYTAFFYFSVSCFVIAIILNITFLYHPVLNLPKSSLKAYLRDWDGRGWAFLAGLLCGFGNGLQFMGGQAAGYAAADAVQALPLVSTFWGIVLFGEYRKSSKRTYVLLGSMLLMFIAAVAVLMASSGHRK
;
A
#
# COMPACT_ATOMS: atom_id res chain seq x y z
N MET A 1 -11.00 -6.61 27.85
CA MET A 1 -10.19 -6.60 26.61
C MET A 1 -8.86 -7.31 26.83
N TYR A 2 -8.24 -7.78 25.76
CA TYR A 2 -6.87 -8.27 25.76
C TYR A 2 -5.90 -7.10 25.60
N LEU A 3 -4.79 -7.11 26.33
CA LEU A 3 -3.70 -6.15 26.15
C LEU A 3 -2.45 -6.87 25.68
N VAL A 4 -1.72 -6.27 24.76
CA VAL A 4 -0.37 -6.72 24.39
C VAL A 4 0.59 -6.13 25.41
N GLU A 5 0.95 -6.92 26.45
CA GLU A 5 1.76 -6.43 27.58
C GLU A 5 3.26 -6.63 27.35
N SER A 6 3.64 -7.62 26.54
CA SER A 6 5.04 -7.96 26.33
C SER A 6 5.65 -7.27 25.11
N LYS A 7 6.91 -6.82 25.26
CA LYS A 7 7.69 -6.29 24.12
C LYS A 7 7.78 -7.29 22.95
N GLY A 8 7.93 -8.59 23.27
CA GLY A 8 7.95 -9.64 22.26
C GLY A 8 6.63 -9.74 21.48
N GLY A 9 5.49 -9.69 22.18
CA GLY A 9 4.16 -9.67 21.56
C GLY A 9 3.96 -8.45 20.68
N ALA A 10 4.40 -7.27 21.11
CA ALA A 10 4.35 -6.06 20.30
C ALA A 10 5.17 -6.18 19.01
N ILE A 11 6.39 -6.73 19.08
CA ILE A 11 7.24 -6.96 17.91
C ILE A 11 6.58 -7.95 16.94
N VAL A 12 6.00 -9.04 17.45
CA VAL A 12 5.27 -10.00 16.60
C VAL A 12 4.10 -9.34 15.90
N CYS A 13 3.29 -8.55 16.61
CA CYS A 13 2.20 -7.78 16.01
C CYS A 13 2.71 -6.86 14.89
N MET A 14 3.80 -6.13 15.11
CA MET A 14 4.40 -5.25 14.11
C MET A 14 4.96 -5.99 12.90
N LEU A 15 5.60 -7.14 13.07
CA LEU A 15 6.14 -7.94 11.96
C LEU A 15 5.01 -8.54 11.10
N VAL A 16 3.96 -9.08 11.72
CA VAL A 16 2.79 -9.58 10.99
C VAL A 16 2.06 -8.44 10.29
N SER A 17 1.95 -7.29 10.94
CA SER A 17 1.40 -6.07 10.35
C SER A 17 2.20 -5.64 9.11
N LEU A 18 3.53 -5.59 9.19
CA LEU A 18 4.40 -5.26 8.05
C LEU A 18 4.13 -6.18 6.85
N PHE A 19 4.00 -7.50 7.10
CA PHE A 19 3.70 -8.44 6.03
C PHE A 19 2.31 -8.19 5.42
N PHE A 20 1.29 -7.95 6.24
CA PHE A 20 -0.07 -7.69 5.76
C PHE A 20 -0.17 -6.36 5.01
N LEU A 21 0.38 -5.29 5.59
CA LEU A 21 0.36 -3.95 4.99
C LEU A 21 1.24 -3.85 3.74
N GLY A 22 2.31 -4.61 3.63
CA GLY A 22 3.12 -4.69 2.41
C GLY A 22 2.52 -5.59 1.32
N THR A 23 1.55 -6.45 1.68
CA THR A 23 0.91 -7.39 0.74
C THR A 23 -0.33 -6.80 0.07
N TRP A 24 -1.19 -6.07 0.80
CA TRP A 24 -2.45 -5.57 0.23
C TRP A 24 -2.26 -4.64 -1.00
N PRO A 25 -1.23 -3.75 -1.07
CA PRO A 25 -1.01 -2.92 -2.26
C PRO A 25 -0.64 -3.75 -3.48
N ALA A 26 0.10 -4.85 -3.29
CA ALA A 26 0.46 -5.76 -4.38
C ALA A 26 -0.79 -6.47 -4.95
N VAL A 27 -1.73 -6.88 -4.09
CA VAL A 27 -3.01 -7.47 -4.52
C VAL A 27 -3.86 -6.46 -5.28
N MET A 28 -3.94 -5.21 -4.80
CA MET A 28 -4.67 -4.14 -5.50
C MET A 28 -4.06 -3.83 -6.87
N THR A 29 -2.73 -3.75 -6.93
CA THR A 29 -1.98 -3.56 -8.19
C THR A 29 -2.20 -4.73 -9.15
N LEU A 30 -2.30 -5.96 -8.64
CA LEU A 30 -2.61 -7.12 -9.47
C LEU A 30 -3.99 -7.00 -10.14
N LEU A 31 -4.99 -6.51 -9.41
CA LEU A 31 -6.34 -6.29 -9.94
C LEU A 31 -6.37 -5.17 -10.97
N GLU A 32 -5.66 -4.07 -10.72
CA GLU A 32 -5.50 -2.98 -11.70
C GLU A 32 -4.86 -3.50 -12.99
N ARG A 33 -3.79 -4.30 -12.89
CA ARG A 33 -3.11 -4.90 -14.06
C ARG A 33 -3.96 -5.97 -14.78
N ARG A 34 -4.99 -6.52 -14.13
CA ARG A 34 -5.99 -7.39 -14.76
C ARG A 34 -7.11 -6.62 -15.46
N GLY A 35 -7.10 -5.29 -15.36
CA GLY A 35 -8.07 -4.41 -16.01
C GLY A 35 -9.32 -4.10 -15.15
N ARG A 36 -9.35 -4.52 -13.89
CA ARG A 36 -10.44 -4.18 -12.99
C ARG A 36 -10.41 -2.70 -12.64
N LEU A 37 -11.57 -2.06 -12.63
CA LEU A 37 -11.67 -0.63 -12.34
C LEU A 37 -11.29 -0.33 -10.87
N PRO A 38 -10.45 0.68 -10.62
CA PRO A 38 -10.02 1.05 -9.27
C PRO A 38 -11.19 1.31 -8.32
N GLN A 39 -12.25 1.98 -8.80
CA GLN A 39 -13.43 2.30 -8.00
C GLN A 39 -14.15 1.03 -7.52
N HIS A 40 -14.28 0.01 -8.38
CA HIS A 40 -14.89 -1.28 -8.01
C HIS A 40 -14.02 -2.03 -7.01
N THR A 41 -12.72 -2.07 -7.25
CA THR A 41 -11.75 -2.74 -6.38
C THR A 41 -11.74 -2.12 -5.00
N TYR A 42 -11.72 -0.78 -4.92
CA TYR A 42 -11.65 -0.08 -3.65
C TYR A 42 -12.95 -0.16 -2.84
N LEU A 43 -14.10 -0.20 -3.50
CA LEU A 43 -15.37 -0.44 -2.81
C LEU A 43 -15.38 -1.81 -2.10
N ASP A 44 -15.00 -2.88 -2.80
CA ASP A 44 -14.93 -4.21 -2.19
C ASP A 44 -13.89 -4.28 -1.05
N TYR A 45 -12.71 -3.70 -1.26
CA TYR A 45 -11.67 -3.57 -0.25
C TYR A 45 -12.18 -2.88 1.02
N THR A 46 -12.91 -1.80 0.87
CA THR A 46 -13.38 -0.97 1.99
C THR A 46 -14.35 -1.72 2.92
N PHE A 47 -15.22 -2.60 2.40
CA PHE A 47 -16.12 -3.40 3.21
C PHE A 47 -15.36 -4.36 4.14
N THR A 48 -14.37 -5.04 3.63
CA THR A 48 -13.62 -6.03 4.41
C THR A 48 -12.56 -5.39 5.31
N ASN A 49 -12.07 -4.18 4.96
CA ASN A 49 -11.24 -3.39 5.85
C ASN A 49 -12.01 -3.01 7.14
N LEU A 50 -13.27 -2.55 7.01
CA LEU A 50 -14.13 -2.30 8.16
C LEU A 50 -14.46 -3.60 8.92
N LEU A 51 -14.75 -4.70 8.20
CA LEU A 51 -15.05 -6.00 8.81
C LEU A 51 -13.90 -6.47 9.73
N ALA A 52 -12.65 -6.29 9.32
CA ALA A 52 -11.50 -6.63 10.15
C ALA A 52 -11.48 -5.83 11.47
N ALA A 53 -11.81 -4.54 11.41
CA ALA A 53 -11.89 -3.70 12.62
C ALA A 53 -13.06 -4.12 13.54
N VAL A 54 -14.21 -4.49 12.96
CA VAL A 54 -15.34 -5.02 13.73
C VAL A 54 -14.94 -6.33 14.42
N ILE A 55 -14.29 -7.25 13.71
CA ILE A 55 -13.80 -8.51 14.30
C ILE A 55 -12.84 -8.22 15.46
N ILE A 56 -11.86 -7.33 15.28
CA ILE A 56 -10.90 -6.95 16.32
C ILE A 56 -11.62 -6.34 17.54
N ALA A 57 -12.58 -5.44 17.32
CA ALA A 57 -13.31 -4.78 18.40
C ALA A 57 -14.14 -5.77 19.24
N PHE A 58 -14.88 -6.69 18.59
CA PHE A 58 -15.73 -7.68 19.26
C PHE A 58 -14.96 -8.90 19.80
N THR A 59 -13.72 -9.13 19.37
CA THR A 59 -12.85 -10.19 19.92
C THR A 59 -11.89 -9.61 20.94
N PHE A 60 -10.77 -9.07 20.52
CA PHE A 60 -9.72 -8.55 21.41
C PHE A 60 -10.20 -7.38 22.28
N GLY A 61 -11.06 -6.50 21.75
CA GLY A 61 -11.61 -5.36 22.49
C GLY A 61 -12.68 -5.73 23.51
N GLN A 62 -13.48 -6.79 23.26
CA GLN A 62 -14.59 -7.17 24.12
C GLN A 62 -14.24 -8.31 25.06
N ILE A 63 -13.49 -9.33 24.59
CA ILE A 63 -13.14 -10.53 25.34
C ILE A 63 -11.87 -10.28 26.14
N GLY A 64 -11.86 -10.68 27.41
CA GLY A 64 -10.72 -10.52 28.33
C GLY A 64 -11.12 -9.83 29.62
N ASN A 65 -10.19 -9.78 30.58
CA ASN A 65 -10.47 -9.35 31.95
C ASN A 65 -10.23 -7.85 32.21
N THR A 66 -9.56 -7.17 31.28
CA THR A 66 -9.22 -5.74 31.45
C THR A 66 -10.39 -4.84 31.08
N GLN A 67 -10.67 -3.85 31.95
CA GLN A 67 -11.71 -2.83 31.74
C GLN A 67 -11.05 -1.48 31.42
N PRO A 68 -11.75 -0.55 30.73
CA PRO A 68 -13.07 -0.72 30.10
C PRO A 68 -13.00 -1.56 28.83
N ASN A 69 -14.01 -2.41 28.58
CA ASN A 69 -14.12 -3.16 27.35
C ASN A 69 -14.74 -2.32 26.21
N PHE A 70 -14.78 -2.88 24.98
CA PHE A 70 -15.26 -2.17 23.78
C PHE A 70 -16.68 -1.59 23.98
N LEU A 71 -17.65 -2.42 24.36
CA LEU A 71 -19.04 -1.97 24.50
C LEU A 71 -19.21 -0.93 25.62
N SER A 72 -18.47 -1.05 26.73
CA SER A 72 -18.55 -0.05 27.81
C SER A 72 -17.99 1.29 27.38
N GLN A 73 -16.97 1.32 26.51
CA GLN A 73 -16.42 2.57 25.99
C GLN A 73 -17.33 3.29 24.99
N LEU A 74 -18.19 2.57 24.27
CA LEU A 74 -19.16 3.20 23.36
C LEU A 74 -20.18 4.10 24.08
N SER A 75 -20.39 3.89 25.39
CA SER A 75 -21.32 4.69 26.22
C SER A 75 -20.64 5.81 27.01
N GLN A 76 -19.32 5.99 26.90
CA GLN A 76 -18.57 7.01 27.63
C GLN A 76 -18.51 8.34 26.86
N ASP A 77 -18.43 9.46 27.61
CA ASP A 77 -18.29 10.82 27.05
C ASP A 77 -16.82 11.12 26.70
N ASN A 78 -16.28 10.35 25.77
CA ASN A 78 -14.89 10.44 25.29
C ASN A 78 -14.78 10.98 23.84
N TRP A 79 -15.75 11.81 23.45
CA TRP A 79 -15.87 12.34 22.08
C TRP A 79 -14.61 13.04 21.52
N PRO A 80 -13.74 13.76 22.30
CA PRO A 80 -12.52 14.32 21.75
C PRO A 80 -11.58 13.24 21.21
N SER A 81 -11.38 12.15 21.97
CA SER A 81 -10.58 10.99 21.50
C SER A 81 -11.20 10.31 20.27
N VAL A 82 -12.55 10.22 20.23
CA VAL A 82 -13.28 9.71 19.06
C VAL A 82 -13.00 10.57 17.82
N LEU A 83 -13.00 11.90 17.95
CA LEU A 83 -12.71 12.79 16.82
C LEU A 83 -11.28 12.63 16.30
N PHE A 84 -10.28 12.46 17.17
CA PHE A 84 -8.91 12.16 16.76
C PHE A 84 -8.82 10.81 16.05
N ALA A 85 -9.46 9.76 16.57
CA ALA A 85 -9.51 8.46 15.90
C ALA A 85 -10.16 8.57 14.52
N MET A 86 -11.31 9.24 14.41
CA MET A 86 -12.00 9.44 13.13
C MET A 86 -11.18 10.29 12.17
N GLY A 87 -10.52 11.35 12.65
CA GLY A 87 -9.61 12.17 11.83
C GLY A 87 -8.49 11.34 11.23
N GLY A 88 -7.87 10.46 12.02
CA GLY A 88 -6.87 9.50 11.54
C GLY A 88 -7.42 8.59 10.43
N GLY A 89 -8.65 8.08 10.59
CA GLY A 89 -9.31 7.25 9.59
C GLY A 89 -9.61 7.99 8.29
N VAL A 90 -10.01 9.26 8.36
CA VAL A 90 -10.24 10.11 7.19
C VAL A 90 -8.95 10.28 6.39
N VAL A 91 -7.85 10.67 7.03
CA VAL A 91 -6.58 10.88 6.32
C VAL A 91 -6.00 9.59 5.77
N LEU A 92 -6.14 8.46 6.48
CA LEU A 92 -5.75 7.15 5.95
C LEU A 92 -6.55 6.79 4.70
N SER A 93 -7.87 6.98 4.72
CA SER A 93 -8.75 6.66 3.58
C SER A 93 -8.36 7.46 2.34
N VAL A 94 -8.12 8.76 2.50
CA VAL A 94 -7.68 9.65 1.40
C VAL A 94 -6.30 9.25 0.90
N GLY A 95 -5.37 8.91 1.79
CA GLY A 95 -4.04 8.42 1.45
C GLY A 95 -4.11 7.11 0.63
N ASN A 96 -4.82 6.10 1.11
CA ASN A 96 -4.98 4.81 0.45
C ASN A 96 -5.64 4.95 -0.94
N LEU A 97 -6.68 5.79 -1.04
CA LEU A 97 -7.33 6.05 -2.32
C LEU A 97 -6.37 6.73 -3.30
N SER A 98 -5.58 7.69 -2.82
CA SER A 98 -4.57 8.39 -3.63
C SER A 98 -3.50 7.44 -4.14
N THR A 99 -2.96 6.54 -3.30
CA THR A 99 -1.95 5.56 -3.73
C THR A 99 -2.46 4.59 -4.76
N GLN A 100 -3.72 4.18 -4.70
CA GLN A 100 -4.32 3.30 -5.71
C GLN A 100 -4.24 3.90 -7.12
N TYR A 101 -4.45 5.20 -7.25
CA TYR A 101 -4.28 5.90 -8.51
C TYR A 101 -2.79 6.12 -8.84
N ALA A 102 -1.96 6.47 -7.86
CA ALA A 102 -0.54 6.70 -8.05
C ALA A 102 0.19 5.46 -8.57
N TRP A 103 -0.16 4.24 -8.13
CA TRP A 103 0.45 3.00 -8.62
C TRP A 103 0.33 2.81 -10.13
N ALA A 104 -0.75 3.28 -10.72
CA ALA A 104 -0.94 3.22 -12.17
C ALA A 104 -0.03 4.20 -12.93
N PHE A 105 0.34 5.34 -12.33
CA PHE A 105 1.19 6.35 -12.97
C PHE A 105 2.68 6.08 -12.82
N VAL A 106 3.12 5.77 -11.61
CA VAL A 106 4.56 5.67 -11.29
C VAL A 106 4.98 4.27 -10.81
N GLY A 107 4.02 3.36 -10.65
CA GLY A 107 4.25 1.99 -10.23
C GLY A 107 4.30 1.80 -8.71
N LEU A 108 4.07 0.54 -8.28
CA LEU A 108 3.97 0.17 -6.87
C LEU A 108 5.23 0.54 -6.09
N SER A 109 6.41 0.11 -6.57
CA SER A 109 7.67 0.29 -5.84
C SER A 109 8.03 1.76 -5.59
N VAL A 110 7.75 2.66 -6.55
CA VAL A 110 8.05 4.10 -6.41
C VAL A 110 7.12 4.74 -5.38
N VAL A 111 5.82 4.43 -5.48
CA VAL A 111 4.82 4.96 -4.53
C VAL A 111 5.17 4.53 -3.11
N GLU A 112 5.42 3.23 -2.89
CA GLU A 112 5.73 2.70 -1.57
C GLU A 112 7.02 3.32 -0.98
N VAL A 113 8.08 3.49 -1.78
CA VAL A 113 9.33 4.10 -1.33
C VAL A 113 9.11 5.55 -0.90
N ILE A 114 8.40 6.35 -1.69
CA ILE A 114 8.17 7.77 -1.40
C ILE A 114 7.22 7.94 -0.20
N THR A 115 6.08 7.26 -0.21
CA THR A 115 5.09 7.38 0.88
C THR A 115 5.67 6.90 2.21
N SER A 116 6.36 5.75 2.22
CA SER A 116 7.01 5.23 3.42
C SER A 116 8.07 6.17 3.97
N SER A 117 8.88 6.82 3.12
CA SER A 117 9.89 7.77 3.58
C SER A 117 9.28 8.98 4.28
N ILE A 118 8.23 9.57 3.70
CA ILE A 118 7.52 10.71 4.28
C ILE A 118 6.87 10.30 5.60
N THR A 119 6.22 9.12 5.60
CA THR A 119 5.52 8.59 6.78
C THR A 119 6.50 8.33 7.93
N VAL A 120 7.63 7.68 7.67
CA VAL A 120 8.59 7.37 8.73
C VAL A 120 9.23 8.64 9.28
N VAL A 121 9.65 9.59 8.43
CA VAL A 121 10.29 10.82 8.93
C VAL A 121 9.32 11.67 9.74
N ILE A 122 8.16 11.99 9.18
CA ILE A 122 7.20 12.89 9.82
C ILE A 122 6.42 12.14 10.91
N GLY A 123 5.87 10.95 10.60
CA GLY A 123 5.04 10.17 11.52
C GLY A 123 5.82 9.74 12.75
N THR A 124 7.00 9.15 12.59
CA THR A 124 7.85 8.72 13.71
C THR A 124 8.27 9.91 14.60
N THR A 125 8.60 11.06 13.98
CA THR A 125 8.95 12.25 14.74
C THR A 125 7.77 12.78 15.55
N LEU A 126 6.59 12.89 14.94
CA LEU A 126 5.37 13.31 15.64
C LEU A 126 5.00 12.32 16.74
N ASN A 127 4.99 11.02 16.45
CA ASN A 127 4.67 9.98 17.41
C ASN A 127 5.64 9.97 18.59
N TYR A 128 6.95 10.21 18.36
CA TYR A 128 7.93 10.29 19.45
C TYR A 128 7.58 11.37 20.47
N PHE A 129 7.18 12.56 20.02
CA PHE A 129 6.79 13.66 20.90
C PHE A 129 5.40 13.45 21.54
N LEU A 130 4.46 12.88 20.79
CA LEU A 130 3.09 12.60 21.27
C LEU A 130 3.02 11.37 22.19
N ASP A 131 4.08 10.60 22.31
CA ASP A 131 4.15 9.37 23.10
C ASP A 131 5.02 9.53 24.35
N ASP A 132 5.12 10.75 24.89
CA ASP A 132 5.95 11.10 26.05
C ASP A 132 7.41 10.64 25.93
N LYS A 133 7.91 10.51 24.70
CA LYS A 133 9.28 10.09 24.42
C LYS A 133 9.63 8.72 25.02
N ILE A 134 8.65 7.80 25.09
CA ILE A 134 8.87 6.46 25.67
C ILE A 134 9.89 5.64 24.88
N ASN A 135 10.04 5.92 23.57
CA ASN A 135 11.03 5.28 22.73
C ASN A 135 12.43 5.88 22.98
N LYS A 136 13.46 5.04 22.87
CA LYS A 136 14.85 5.50 23.05
C LYS A 136 15.29 6.28 21.81
N ALA A 137 15.38 7.61 21.92
CA ALA A 137 15.77 8.51 20.83
C ALA A 137 17.11 8.15 20.17
N GLU A 138 18.08 7.74 21.01
CA GLU A 138 19.44 7.34 20.59
C GLU A 138 19.44 6.13 19.64
N ILE A 139 18.38 5.33 19.65
CA ILE A 139 18.20 4.17 18.78
C ILE A 139 17.17 4.49 17.69
N LEU A 140 16.09 5.21 18.03
CA LEU A 140 15.00 5.54 17.14
C LEU A 140 15.48 6.34 15.92
N PHE A 141 16.16 7.49 16.15
CA PHE A 141 16.57 8.37 15.06
C PHE A 141 17.66 7.79 14.15
N PRO A 142 18.67 7.04 14.64
CA PRO A 142 19.52 6.23 13.77
C PRO A 142 18.72 5.22 12.92
N GLY A 143 17.67 4.60 13.47
CA GLY A 143 16.76 3.73 12.70
C GLY A 143 16.05 4.47 11.57
N VAL A 144 15.55 5.69 11.81
CA VAL A 144 15.02 6.58 10.77
C VAL A 144 16.10 6.91 9.72
N GLY A 145 17.34 7.16 10.14
CA GLY A 145 18.47 7.38 9.24
C GLY A 145 18.75 6.17 8.34
N CYS A 146 18.78 4.96 8.90
CA CYS A 146 18.90 3.71 8.12
C CYS A 146 17.74 3.56 7.11
N PHE A 147 16.53 3.92 7.53
CA PHE A 147 15.35 3.89 6.67
C PHE A 147 15.52 4.84 5.47
N LEU A 148 15.96 6.08 5.69
CA LEU A 148 16.23 7.05 4.62
C LEU A 148 17.31 6.57 3.65
N ILE A 149 18.37 5.92 4.14
CA ILE A 149 19.39 5.32 3.29
C ILE A 149 18.76 4.21 2.42
N ALA A 150 17.91 3.36 3.01
CA ALA A 150 17.20 2.32 2.28
C ALA A 150 16.30 2.91 1.16
N VAL A 151 15.64 4.03 1.43
CA VAL A 151 14.82 4.78 0.47
C VAL A 151 15.66 5.35 -0.68
N CYS A 152 16.83 5.93 -0.39
CA CYS A 152 17.76 6.41 -1.42
C CYS A 152 18.24 5.27 -2.31
N LEU A 153 18.57 4.12 -1.72
CA LEU A 153 18.89 2.90 -2.46
C LEU A 153 17.72 2.41 -3.31
N GLY A 154 16.49 2.46 -2.79
CA GLY A 154 15.27 2.12 -3.52
C GLY A 154 15.05 2.98 -4.76
N SER A 155 15.30 4.27 -4.66
CA SER A 155 15.26 5.20 -5.79
C SER A 155 16.33 4.86 -6.84
N ALA A 156 17.53 4.49 -6.40
CA ALA A 156 18.62 4.06 -7.29
C ALA A 156 18.30 2.72 -7.98
N VAL A 157 17.70 1.76 -7.25
CA VAL A 157 17.21 0.47 -7.79
C VAL A 157 16.18 0.73 -8.89
N HIS A 158 15.19 1.58 -8.62
CA HIS A 158 14.13 1.91 -9.58
C HIS A 158 14.71 2.55 -10.85
N SER A 159 15.60 3.53 -10.71
CA SER A 159 16.28 4.19 -11.83
C SER A 159 17.08 3.19 -12.68
N SER A 160 17.87 2.32 -12.03
CA SER A 160 18.67 1.28 -12.69
C SER A 160 17.78 0.27 -13.43
N ASN A 161 16.69 -0.21 -12.77
CA ASN A 161 15.76 -1.16 -13.39
C ASN A 161 14.98 -0.56 -14.57
N THR A 162 14.64 0.73 -14.48
CA THR A 162 13.99 1.45 -15.59
C THR A 162 14.93 1.56 -16.80
N ALA A 163 16.21 1.86 -16.56
CA ALA A 163 17.23 1.87 -17.64
C ALA A 163 17.39 0.47 -18.27
N ASP A 164 17.45 -0.59 -17.45
CA ASP A 164 17.53 -1.97 -17.92
C ASP A 164 16.29 -2.36 -18.76
N ASN A 165 15.09 -1.98 -18.34
CA ASN A 165 13.86 -2.26 -19.07
C ASN A 165 13.80 -1.48 -20.40
N LYS A 166 14.25 -0.22 -20.42
CA LYS A 166 14.35 0.58 -21.64
C LYS A 166 15.34 -0.04 -22.64
N ALA A 167 16.48 -0.53 -22.15
CA ALA A 167 17.46 -1.23 -23.00
C ALA A 167 16.86 -2.51 -23.61
N LYS A 168 16.11 -3.30 -22.83
CA LYS A 168 15.41 -4.51 -23.34
C LYS A 168 14.41 -4.17 -24.46
N LEU A 169 13.62 -3.10 -24.28
CA LEU A 169 12.65 -2.65 -25.27
C LEU A 169 13.33 -2.15 -26.57
N ASN A 170 14.40 -1.36 -26.43
CA ASN A 170 15.17 -0.87 -27.57
C ASN A 170 15.79 -2.02 -28.38
N ASN A 171 16.41 -2.99 -27.71
CA ASN A 171 16.97 -4.18 -28.37
C ASN A 171 15.89 -5.01 -29.09
N PHE A 172 14.70 -5.13 -28.48
CA PHE A 172 13.58 -5.82 -29.14
C PHE A 172 13.12 -5.09 -30.39
N THR A 173 13.02 -3.76 -30.35
CA THR A 173 12.62 -2.94 -31.51
C THR A 173 13.66 -2.95 -32.62
N SER A 174 14.97 -2.93 -32.29
CA SER A 174 16.04 -3.02 -33.31
C SER A 174 16.06 -4.38 -33.98
N ASN A 175 15.99 -5.46 -33.20
CA ASN A 175 15.94 -6.82 -33.76
C ASN A 175 14.71 -7.04 -34.65
N TYR A 176 13.55 -6.46 -34.30
CA TYR A 176 12.35 -6.52 -35.14
C TYR A 176 12.54 -5.75 -36.47
N LYS A 177 13.17 -4.55 -36.42
CA LYS A 177 13.47 -3.75 -37.62
C LYS A 177 14.50 -4.44 -38.52
N ASP A 178 15.50 -5.08 -37.93
CA ASP A 178 16.54 -5.81 -38.69
C ASP A 178 15.97 -7.10 -39.29
N ALA A 179 15.11 -7.81 -38.57
CA ALA A 179 14.37 -8.94 -39.12
C ALA A 179 13.42 -8.51 -40.25
N ALA A 180 12.72 -7.38 -40.10
CA ALA A 180 11.88 -6.82 -41.16
C ALA A 180 12.68 -6.32 -42.38
N LYS A 181 13.93 -5.86 -42.22
CA LYS A 181 14.84 -5.54 -43.32
C LYS A 181 15.43 -6.77 -44.00
N GLY A 182 15.68 -7.84 -43.19
CA GLY A 182 16.19 -9.12 -43.73
C GLY A 182 15.14 -9.92 -44.54
N ILE A 183 13.85 -9.64 -44.36
CA ILE A 183 12.73 -10.17 -45.19
C ILE A 183 12.48 -9.25 -46.38
N SER A 184 13.53 -8.64 -46.91
CA SER A 184 13.46 -7.71 -48.04
C SER A 184 13.56 -8.44 -49.35
N LEU A 185 12.60 -8.27 -50.22
CA LEU A 185 12.54 -8.35 -51.68
C LEU A 185 12.34 -9.69 -52.35
N SER A 186 12.49 -10.85 -51.73
CA SER A 186 12.18 -12.12 -52.41
C SER A 186 10.83 -12.72 -52.06
N THR A 187 10.24 -12.34 -50.90
CA THR A 187 8.98 -12.93 -50.40
C THR A 187 7.75 -12.03 -50.61
N LEU A 188 7.93 -10.79 -51.04
CA LEU A 188 6.81 -9.85 -51.31
C LEU A 188 6.10 -10.11 -52.66
N LYS A 189 6.52 -11.11 -53.43
CA LYS A 189 5.88 -11.49 -54.70
C LYS A 189 4.99 -12.73 -54.59
N GLU A 190 4.99 -13.46 -53.48
CA GLU A 190 4.17 -14.68 -53.31
C GLU A 190 3.09 -14.63 -52.22
N THR A 191 2.87 -13.49 -51.56
CA THR A 191 1.85 -13.41 -50.50
C THR A 191 0.82 -12.30 -50.75
N SER A 192 0.52 -11.97 -51.99
CA SER A 192 -0.60 -11.08 -52.36
C SER A 192 -1.90 -11.83 -52.66
N GLU A 193 -1.96 -13.13 -52.45
CA GLU A 193 -3.17 -13.93 -52.59
C GLU A 193 -3.30 -14.96 -51.47
N VAL A 194 -3.49 -14.52 -50.22
CA VAL A 194 -4.11 -15.31 -49.20
C VAL A 194 -5.03 -14.41 -48.37
N ASP A 195 -6.23 -14.36 -48.85
CA ASP A 195 -7.53 -14.43 -48.22
C ASP A 195 -7.70 -13.78 -46.84
N SER A 196 -8.42 -12.67 -46.85
CA SER A 196 -9.03 -12.00 -45.72
C SER A 196 -10.31 -12.74 -45.29
N LYS A 197 -10.20 -13.98 -44.89
CA LYS A 197 -11.27 -14.72 -44.15
C LYS A 197 -10.59 -15.71 -43.22
N ASP A 198 -11.01 -15.72 -41.99
CA ASP A 198 -10.67 -16.63 -40.90
C ASP A 198 -9.75 -16.04 -39.82
N VAL A 199 -10.25 -15.04 -39.10
CA VAL A 199 -9.87 -14.78 -37.71
C VAL A 199 -11.13 -14.58 -36.86
N GLU A 200 -11.98 -15.59 -36.86
CA GLU A 200 -12.95 -15.84 -35.79
C GLU A 200 -12.88 -17.33 -35.49
N ASP A 201 -12.71 -17.59 -34.20
CA ASP A 201 -12.72 -18.91 -33.58
C ASP A 201 -11.42 -19.73 -33.63
N GLY A 202 -10.69 -19.67 -32.51
CA GLY A 202 -9.54 -20.52 -32.26
C GLY A 202 -9.04 -20.38 -30.85
N SER A 203 -9.40 -21.30 -29.97
CA SER A 203 -8.77 -21.53 -28.69
C SER A 203 -7.26 -21.79 -28.85
N GLY A 204 -6.54 -20.74 -29.22
CA GLY A 204 -5.08 -20.72 -29.29
C GLY A 204 -4.53 -20.58 -27.87
N SER A 205 -3.81 -21.59 -27.40
CA SER A 205 -2.93 -21.53 -26.25
C SER A 205 -2.14 -20.23 -26.30
N ALA A 206 -2.59 -19.19 -25.58
CA ALA A 206 -1.93 -17.91 -25.54
C ALA A 206 -0.52 -18.12 -24.98
N TYR A 207 0.48 -17.98 -25.83
CA TYR A 207 1.88 -18.07 -25.47
C TYR A 207 2.18 -16.97 -24.44
N LYS A 208 2.09 -17.31 -23.15
CA LYS A 208 2.36 -16.37 -22.05
C LYS A 208 3.81 -15.94 -22.16
N ALA A 209 4.03 -14.66 -22.47
CA ALA A 209 5.36 -14.09 -22.58
C ALA A 209 6.16 -14.34 -21.30
N LYS A 210 7.41 -14.77 -21.45
CA LYS A 210 8.28 -15.14 -20.32
C LYS A 210 8.62 -13.87 -19.49
N ALA A 211 8.39 -13.91 -18.20
CA ALA A 211 8.68 -12.79 -17.30
C ALA A 211 10.13 -12.27 -17.44
N GLY A 212 10.28 -10.93 -17.52
CA GLY A 212 11.56 -10.26 -17.75
C GLY A 212 11.92 -10.05 -19.22
N THR A 213 11.08 -10.43 -20.18
CA THR A 213 11.26 -10.16 -21.62
C THR A 213 10.53 -8.87 -22.03
N ALA A 214 10.94 -8.25 -23.15
CA ALA A 214 10.25 -7.09 -23.72
C ALA A 214 8.78 -7.38 -24.04
N ALA A 215 8.49 -8.57 -24.59
CA ALA A 215 7.13 -9.01 -24.88
C ALA A 215 6.25 -9.04 -23.61
N PHE A 216 6.80 -9.52 -22.49
CA PHE A 216 6.12 -9.51 -21.21
C PHE A 216 5.81 -8.09 -20.69
N LEU A 217 6.76 -7.15 -20.84
CA LEU A 217 6.57 -5.75 -20.46
C LEU A 217 5.46 -5.09 -21.30
N ILE A 218 5.43 -5.36 -22.60
CA ILE A 218 4.40 -4.86 -23.52
C ILE A 218 3.03 -5.45 -23.14
N GLU A 219 2.96 -6.76 -22.85
CA GLU A 219 1.72 -7.43 -22.46
C GLU A 219 1.16 -6.88 -21.13
N LEU A 220 2.03 -6.64 -20.13
CA LEU A 220 1.64 -6.01 -18.88
C LEU A 220 1.03 -4.62 -19.08
N GLU A 221 1.67 -3.79 -19.92
CA GLU A 221 1.20 -2.42 -20.17
C GLU A 221 -0.13 -2.41 -20.94
N LYS A 222 -0.34 -3.38 -21.83
CA LYS A 222 -1.56 -3.51 -22.65
C LYS A 222 -2.81 -3.84 -21.83
N ARG A 223 -2.64 -4.50 -20.67
CA ARG A 223 -3.73 -4.98 -19.79
C ARG A 223 -4.18 -3.97 -18.73
N ARG A 224 -3.46 -2.86 -18.56
CA ARG A 224 -3.77 -1.87 -17.51
C ARG A 224 -5.14 -1.23 -17.70
N SER A 225 -5.92 -1.11 -16.62
CA SER A 225 -7.22 -0.43 -16.60
C SER A 225 -7.09 1.08 -16.78
N ILE A 226 -6.03 1.66 -16.22
CA ILE A 226 -5.70 3.07 -16.37
C ILE A 226 -4.76 3.22 -17.56
N LYS A 227 -5.29 3.65 -18.69
CA LYS A 227 -4.47 3.98 -19.85
C LYS A 227 -3.70 5.28 -19.56
N ALA A 228 -2.42 5.15 -19.27
CA ALA A 228 -1.51 6.29 -19.16
C ALA A 228 -1.38 7.00 -20.51
N CYS A 229 -2.38 7.77 -20.89
CA CYS A 229 -2.53 8.33 -22.22
C CYS A 229 -1.66 9.57 -22.50
N VAL A 230 -0.77 10.00 -21.56
CA VAL A 230 0.08 11.19 -21.76
C VAL A 230 1.44 10.99 -21.09
N LEU A 231 2.41 10.49 -21.83
CA LEU A 231 3.72 10.03 -21.34
C LEU A 231 4.61 11.03 -20.58
N GLY A 232 4.39 12.33 -20.67
CA GLY A 232 5.27 13.32 -20.01
C GLY A 232 4.65 14.00 -18.78
N LYS A 233 3.34 14.25 -18.81
CA LYS A 233 2.62 14.91 -17.71
C LYS A 233 2.15 13.92 -16.65
N SER A 234 1.98 12.66 -16.99
CA SER A 234 1.45 11.63 -16.10
C SER A 234 2.41 11.29 -14.94
N THR A 235 3.71 11.28 -15.15
CA THR A 235 4.70 10.99 -14.10
C THR A 235 4.70 12.06 -13.03
N PHE A 236 4.66 13.35 -13.42
CA PHE A 236 4.60 14.45 -12.45
C PHE A 236 3.31 14.42 -11.62
N ILE A 237 2.17 14.17 -12.25
CA ILE A 237 0.89 14.00 -11.57
C ILE A 237 0.97 12.82 -10.59
N GLY A 238 1.50 11.68 -11.02
CA GLY A 238 1.69 10.50 -10.19
C GLY A 238 2.57 10.78 -8.97
N LEU A 239 3.67 11.50 -9.14
CA LEU A 239 4.55 11.91 -8.04
C LEU A 239 3.88 12.89 -7.08
N ALA A 240 3.10 13.85 -7.59
CA ALA A 240 2.35 14.79 -6.76
C ALA A 240 1.28 14.07 -5.91
N ILE A 241 0.53 13.14 -6.50
CA ILE A 241 -0.43 12.29 -5.79
C ILE A 241 0.29 11.42 -4.73
N THR A 242 1.44 10.86 -5.08
CA THR A 242 2.26 10.05 -4.14
C THR A 242 2.74 10.88 -2.96
N PHE A 243 3.24 12.09 -3.20
CA PHE A 243 3.65 12.99 -2.13
C PHE A 243 2.49 13.35 -1.21
N PHE A 244 1.34 13.71 -1.78
CA PHE A 244 0.12 13.98 -1.02
C PHE A 244 -0.31 12.78 -0.16
N ALA A 245 -0.28 11.57 -0.72
CA ALA A 245 -0.57 10.35 0.02
C ALA A 245 0.42 10.12 1.18
N GLY A 246 1.71 10.38 0.96
CA GLY A 246 2.73 10.31 2.01
C GLY A 246 2.47 11.26 3.18
N VAL A 247 2.03 12.49 2.89
CA VAL A 247 1.61 13.45 3.93
C VAL A 247 0.39 12.91 4.69
N CYS A 248 -0.63 12.39 4.00
CA CYS A 248 -1.77 11.75 4.67
C CYS A 248 -1.31 10.59 5.58
N PHE A 249 -0.43 9.73 5.08
CA PHE A 249 0.09 8.61 5.86
C PHE A 249 0.97 9.04 7.05
N SER A 250 1.60 10.19 7.00
CA SER A 250 2.36 10.69 8.14
C SER A 250 1.50 11.18 9.30
N LEU A 251 0.21 11.43 9.07
CA LEU A 251 -0.71 12.01 10.06
C LEU A 251 -1.66 11.00 10.71
N PHE A 252 -1.94 9.84 10.07
CA PHE A 252 -2.94 8.91 10.60
C PHE A 252 -2.53 8.28 11.94
N SER A 253 -1.26 7.87 12.06
CA SER A 253 -0.73 7.24 13.27
C SER A 253 -0.61 8.25 14.43
N PRO A 254 -0.10 9.49 14.25
CA PRO A 254 -0.17 10.53 15.27
C PRO A 254 -1.59 10.88 15.74
N ALA A 255 -2.56 10.98 14.82
CA ALA A 255 -3.96 11.20 15.21
C ALA A 255 -4.52 10.06 16.05
N PHE A 256 -4.17 8.82 15.68
CA PHE A 256 -4.55 7.63 16.46
C PHE A 256 -3.87 7.61 17.85
N ASN A 257 -2.60 8.02 17.91
CA ASN A 257 -1.87 8.16 19.17
C ASN A 257 -2.57 9.14 20.13
N LEU A 258 -2.98 10.32 19.63
CA LEU A 258 -3.77 11.27 20.43
C LEU A 258 -5.09 10.68 20.94
N ALA A 259 -5.76 9.86 20.13
CA ALA A 259 -7.01 9.22 20.52
C ALA A 259 -6.84 8.22 21.68
N THR A 260 -5.70 7.53 21.73
CA THR A 260 -5.45 6.46 22.71
C THR A 260 -4.64 6.89 23.94
N ASN A 261 -4.02 8.08 23.90
CA ASN A 261 -3.14 8.53 24.98
C ASN A 261 -3.54 9.88 25.60
N ASP A 262 -4.48 10.61 24.99
CA ASP A 262 -4.97 11.94 25.44
C ASP A 262 -3.87 12.91 25.86
N GLN A 263 -2.78 12.96 25.09
CA GLN A 263 -1.61 13.81 25.36
C GLN A 263 -1.93 15.30 25.55
N TRP A 264 -3.00 15.75 24.93
CA TRP A 264 -3.44 17.14 25.02
C TRP A 264 -4.44 17.39 26.15
N HIS A 265 -4.71 16.36 26.99
CA HIS A 265 -5.63 16.44 28.13
C HIS A 265 -6.99 17.03 27.77
N THR A 266 -7.54 16.56 26.64
CA THR A 266 -8.81 17.04 26.09
C THR A 266 -10.02 16.40 26.78
N LEU A 267 -9.83 15.29 27.49
CA LEU A 267 -10.89 14.58 28.19
C LEU A 267 -11.22 15.21 29.57
N LYS A 268 -12.47 15.11 29.96
CA LYS A 268 -12.92 15.51 31.31
C LYS A 268 -12.28 14.61 32.38
N LYS A 269 -12.05 15.15 33.55
CA LYS A 269 -11.51 14.37 34.71
C LYS A 269 -12.40 13.15 34.98
N GLY A 270 -11.77 11.99 35.08
CA GLY A 270 -12.44 10.70 35.32
C GLY A 270 -12.96 9.98 34.08
N VAL A 271 -12.83 10.55 32.89
CA VAL A 271 -13.12 9.85 31.63
C VAL A 271 -11.84 9.19 31.13
N HIS A 272 -11.93 7.90 30.80
CA HIS A 272 -10.80 7.16 30.27
C HIS A 272 -10.63 7.46 28.75
N HIS A 273 -9.36 7.57 28.30
CA HIS A 273 -9.05 7.60 26.88
C HIS A 273 -9.52 6.31 26.19
N LEU A 274 -9.63 6.34 24.86
CA LEU A 274 -10.04 5.15 24.11
C LEU A 274 -9.00 4.02 24.22
N SER A 275 -9.49 2.80 24.38
CA SER A 275 -8.66 1.62 24.12
C SER A 275 -8.29 1.56 22.65
N VAL A 276 -7.19 0.89 22.34
CA VAL A 276 -6.74 0.71 20.95
C VAL A 276 -7.82 0.09 20.05
N TYR A 277 -8.65 -0.78 20.60
CA TYR A 277 -9.72 -1.48 19.86
C TYR A 277 -10.90 -0.57 19.53
N THR A 278 -11.31 0.25 20.50
CA THR A 278 -12.40 1.21 20.32
C THR A 278 -11.97 2.36 19.42
N ALA A 279 -10.75 2.85 19.59
CA ALA A 279 -10.16 3.85 18.70
C ALA A 279 -10.07 3.32 17.25
N PHE A 280 -9.62 2.07 17.07
CA PHE A 280 -9.53 1.45 15.75
C PHE A 280 -10.89 1.22 15.10
N PHE A 281 -11.92 0.91 15.87
CA PHE A 281 -13.28 0.83 15.35
C PHE A 281 -13.76 2.18 14.81
N TYR A 282 -13.67 3.28 15.58
CA TYR A 282 -14.08 4.61 15.10
C TYR A 282 -13.22 5.10 13.93
N PHE A 283 -11.92 4.85 13.97
CA PHE A 283 -11.00 5.10 12.87
C PHE A 283 -11.45 4.38 11.58
N SER A 284 -11.78 3.10 11.67
CA SER A 284 -12.19 2.31 10.51
C SER A 284 -13.58 2.67 10.00
N VAL A 285 -14.50 3.09 10.87
CA VAL A 285 -15.82 3.59 10.47
C VAL A 285 -15.68 4.87 9.65
N SER A 286 -14.87 5.83 10.09
CA SER A 286 -14.65 7.07 9.32
C SER A 286 -13.92 6.81 8.01
N CYS A 287 -12.92 5.92 8.02
CA CYS A 287 -12.23 5.45 6.81
C CYS A 287 -13.23 4.85 5.80
N PHE A 288 -14.14 4.00 6.26
CA PHE A 288 -15.21 3.39 5.47
C PHE A 288 -16.14 4.44 4.86
N VAL A 289 -16.65 5.36 5.67
CA VAL A 289 -17.60 6.40 5.20
C VAL A 289 -16.98 7.25 4.10
N ILE A 290 -15.76 7.74 4.30
CA ILE A 290 -15.05 8.56 3.30
C ILE A 290 -14.76 7.74 2.03
N ALA A 291 -14.31 6.49 2.18
CA ALA A 291 -14.05 5.62 1.05
C ALA A 291 -15.31 5.37 0.21
N ILE A 292 -16.45 5.09 0.84
CA ILE A 292 -17.74 4.89 0.14
C ILE A 292 -18.16 6.17 -0.61
N ILE A 293 -18.13 7.32 0.07
CA ILE A 293 -18.53 8.60 -0.54
C ILE A 293 -17.69 8.90 -1.77
N LEU A 294 -16.36 8.83 -1.64
CA LEU A 294 -15.44 9.16 -2.73
C LEU A 294 -15.56 8.16 -3.89
N ASN A 295 -15.62 6.86 -3.61
CA ASN A 295 -15.66 5.87 -4.69
C ASN A 295 -17.02 5.82 -5.40
N ILE A 296 -18.14 6.04 -4.69
CA ILE A 296 -19.44 6.22 -5.34
C ILE A 296 -19.42 7.47 -6.23
N THR A 297 -18.84 8.57 -5.75
CA THR A 297 -18.67 9.78 -6.57
C THR A 297 -17.84 9.49 -7.82
N PHE A 298 -16.73 8.74 -7.68
CA PHE A 298 -15.85 8.40 -8.80
C PHE A 298 -16.43 7.37 -9.78
N LEU A 299 -17.46 6.60 -9.39
CA LEU A 299 -18.21 5.80 -10.36
C LEU A 299 -18.89 6.68 -11.41
N TYR A 300 -19.53 7.76 -10.99
CA TYR A 300 -20.29 8.65 -11.84
C TYR A 300 -19.48 9.81 -12.42
N HIS A 301 -18.48 10.28 -11.65
CA HIS A 301 -17.57 11.38 -12.02
C HIS A 301 -16.13 10.87 -11.94
N PRO A 302 -15.70 10.03 -12.90
CA PRO A 302 -14.38 9.43 -12.85
C PRO A 302 -13.29 10.50 -12.98
N VAL A 303 -12.22 10.30 -12.21
CA VAL A 303 -10.99 11.09 -12.28
C VAL A 303 -9.99 10.45 -13.24
N LEU A 304 -9.02 11.23 -13.73
CA LEU A 304 -7.88 10.72 -14.51
C LEU A 304 -8.28 9.93 -15.78
N ASN A 305 -9.32 10.38 -16.48
CA ASN A 305 -9.82 9.78 -17.72
C ASN A 305 -10.22 8.30 -17.64
N LEU A 306 -10.57 7.84 -16.44
CA LEU A 306 -11.15 6.51 -16.27
C LEU A 306 -12.54 6.41 -16.91
N PRO A 307 -12.97 5.22 -17.33
CA PRO A 307 -14.31 5.04 -17.85
C PRO A 307 -15.36 5.27 -16.75
N LYS A 308 -16.47 5.89 -17.12
CA LYS A 308 -17.65 6.00 -16.24
C LYS A 308 -18.18 4.61 -15.93
N SER A 309 -18.65 4.43 -14.71
CA SER A 309 -19.30 3.22 -14.26
C SER A 309 -20.60 3.56 -13.54
N SER A 310 -21.24 2.55 -12.97
CA SER A 310 -22.47 2.72 -12.19
C SER A 310 -22.52 1.71 -11.06
N LEU A 311 -23.32 1.98 -10.04
CA LEU A 311 -23.53 1.03 -8.95
C LEU A 311 -24.04 -0.34 -9.46
N LYS A 312 -24.88 -0.34 -10.50
CA LYS A 312 -25.35 -1.59 -11.14
C LYS A 312 -24.22 -2.36 -11.81
N ALA A 313 -23.29 -1.66 -12.49
CA ALA A 313 -22.10 -2.28 -13.09
C ALA A 313 -21.17 -2.84 -12.02
N TYR A 314 -20.92 -2.09 -10.94
CA TYR A 314 -20.16 -2.56 -9.79
C TYR A 314 -20.75 -3.83 -9.17
N LEU A 315 -22.06 -3.88 -8.91
CA LEU A 315 -22.70 -5.06 -8.32
C LEU A 315 -22.59 -6.32 -9.19
N ARG A 316 -22.51 -6.15 -10.53
CA ARG A 316 -22.35 -7.25 -11.49
C ARG A 316 -20.88 -7.67 -11.72
N ASP A 317 -19.93 -6.82 -11.32
CA ASP A 317 -18.50 -7.08 -11.51
C ASP A 317 -17.99 -8.03 -10.41
N TRP A 318 -17.97 -9.33 -10.71
CA TRP A 318 -17.46 -10.38 -9.83
C TRP A 318 -15.98 -10.73 -10.12
N ASP A 319 -15.41 -10.22 -11.22
CA ASP A 319 -14.04 -10.55 -11.58
C ASP A 319 -13.04 -9.95 -10.58
N GLY A 320 -12.30 -10.81 -9.92
CA GLY A 320 -11.31 -10.42 -8.92
C GLY A 320 -11.87 -9.90 -7.58
N ARG A 321 -13.19 -9.90 -7.35
CA ARG A 321 -13.81 -9.40 -6.11
C ARG A 321 -13.25 -10.07 -4.85
N GLY A 322 -13.03 -11.38 -4.88
CA GLY A 322 -12.44 -12.10 -3.74
C GLY A 322 -11.03 -11.62 -3.39
N TRP A 323 -10.23 -11.22 -4.38
CA TRP A 323 -8.91 -10.64 -4.14
C TRP A 323 -9.00 -9.23 -3.53
N ALA A 324 -9.99 -8.43 -3.94
CA ALA A 324 -10.24 -7.12 -3.34
C ALA A 324 -10.68 -7.27 -1.87
N PHE A 325 -11.54 -8.22 -1.56
CA PHE A 325 -11.92 -8.57 -0.19
C PHE A 325 -10.72 -9.02 0.64
N LEU A 326 -9.85 -9.87 0.09
CA LEU A 326 -8.61 -10.27 0.74
C LEU A 326 -7.71 -9.06 1.03
N ALA A 327 -7.54 -8.15 0.08
CA ALA A 327 -6.74 -6.95 0.27
C ALA A 327 -7.29 -6.08 1.42
N GLY A 328 -8.61 -5.93 1.53
CA GLY A 328 -9.25 -5.20 2.62
C GLY A 328 -9.05 -5.86 3.99
N LEU A 329 -9.16 -7.19 4.08
CA LEU A 329 -8.85 -7.92 5.31
C LEU A 329 -7.37 -7.75 5.72
N LEU A 330 -6.44 -7.90 4.77
CA LEU A 330 -5.02 -7.71 5.02
C LEU A 330 -4.71 -6.31 5.53
N CYS A 331 -5.29 -5.27 4.90
CA CYS A 331 -5.09 -3.90 5.36
C CYS A 331 -5.71 -3.66 6.74
N GLY A 332 -6.94 -4.12 6.98
CA GLY A 332 -7.63 -3.92 8.25
C GLY A 332 -6.93 -4.62 9.42
N PHE A 333 -6.61 -5.92 9.27
CA PHE A 333 -5.84 -6.62 10.30
C PHE A 333 -4.42 -6.06 10.43
N GLY A 334 -3.78 -5.65 9.33
CA GLY A 334 -2.47 -5.03 9.35
C GLY A 334 -2.45 -3.75 10.20
N ASN A 335 -3.38 -2.81 9.94
CA ASN A 335 -3.50 -1.57 10.74
C ASN A 335 -3.85 -1.87 12.21
N GLY A 336 -4.78 -2.79 12.46
CA GLY A 336 -5.11 -3.19 13.84
C GLY A 336 -3.91 -3.72 14.61
N LEU A 337 -3.12 -4.60 14.00
CA LEU A 337 -1.90 -5.14 14.60
C LEU A 337 -0.81 -4.08 14.79
N GLN A 338 -0.66 -3.12 13.84
CA GLN A 338 0.24 -1.99 14.00
C GLN A 338 -0.11 -1.17 15.23
N PHE A 339 -1.40 -0.83 15.40
CA PHE A 339 -1.86 -0.05 16.53
C PHE A 339 -1.74 -0.81 17.86
N MET A 340 -2.04 -2.11 17.88
CA MET A 340 -1.83 -2.95 19.07
C MET A 340 -0.35 -3.00 19.48
N GLY A 341 0.55 -3.16 18.50
CA GLY A 341 1.99 -3.12 18.73
C GLY A 341 2.47 -1.74 19.19
N GLY A 342 1.95 -0.67 18.57
CA GLY A 342 2.27 0.71 18.90
C GLY A 342 1.81 1.11 20.30
N GLN A 343 0.62 0.68 20.73
CA GLN A 343 0.13 0.91 22.08
C GLN A 343 1.06 0.31 23.14
N ALA A 344 1.62 -0.89 22.88
CA ALA A 344 2.47 -1.59 23.82
C ALA A 344 3.93 -1.11 23.82
N ALA A 345 4.48 -0.79 22.64
CA ALA A 345 5.92 -0.53 22.44
C ALA A 345 6.26 0.91 22.07
N GLY A 346 5.26 1.74 21.88
CA GLY A 346 5.35 3.12 21.36
C GLY A 346 5.03 3.22 19.90
N TYR A 347 4.22 4.20 19.53
CA TYR A 347 3.78 4.41 18.14
C TYR A 347 4.94 4.80 17.22
N ALA A 348 5.97 5.51 17.74
CA ALA A 348 7.15 5.83 16.97
C ALA A 348 7.94 4.58 16.55
N ALA A 349 8.05 3.56 17.41
CA ALA A 349 8.67 2.28 17.05
C ALA A 349 7.78 1.47 16.10
N ALA A 350 6.44 1.59 16.23
CA ALA A 350 5.50 0.89 15.36
C ALA A 350 5.53 1.41 13.91
N ASP A 351 6.04 2.62 13.67
CA ASP A 351 6.26 3.12 12.31
C ASP A 351 7.33 2.31 11.54
N ALA A 352 8.08 1.39 12.20
CA ALA A 352 8.88 0.37 11.52
C ALA A 352 8.05 -0.48 10.52
N VAL A 353 6.75 -0.63 10.77
CA VAL A 353 5.80 -1.31 9.87
C VAL A 353 5.71 -0.61 8.51
N GLN A 354 6.07 0.66 8.41
CA GLN A 354 6.10 1.40 7.14
C GLN A 354 7.26 0.97 6.20
N ALA A 355 8.08 0.00 6.60
CA ALA A 355 9.04 -0.63 5.68
C ALA A 355 8.34 -1.49 4.60
N LEU A 356 7.19 -1.03 4.12
CA LEU A 356 6.36 -1.66 3.09
C LEU A 356 7.15 -2.03 1.83
N PRO A 357 8.16 -1.23 1.38
CA PRO A 357 8.97 -1.58 0.23
C PRO A 357 9.67 -2.94 0.34
N LEU A 358 9.95 -3.42 1.55
CA LEU A 358 10.54 -4.75 1.77
C LEU A 358 9.62 -5.87 1.26
N VAL A 359 8.33 -5.80 1.62
CA VAL A 359 7.34 -6.81 1.26
C VAL A 359 6.79 -6.58 -0.15
N SER A 360 6.54 -5.32 -0.53
CA SER A 360 6.04 -5.00 -1.87
C SER A 360 7.05 -5.34 -2.97
N THR A 361 8.36 -5.18 -2.70
CA THR A 361 9.42 -5.63 -3.61
C THR A 361 9.41 -7.14 -3.78
N PHE A 362 9.26 -7.91 -2.69
CA PHE A 362 9.10 -9.37 -2.77
C PHE A 362 7.93 -9.75 -3.70
N TRP A 363 6.77 -9.15 -3.51
CA TRP A 363 5.62 -9.39 -4.38
C TRP A 363 5.82 -8.86 -5.81
N GLY A 364 6.54 -7.75 -5.98
CA GLY A 364 6.98 -7.23 -7.28
C GLY A 364 7.74 -8.29 -8.08
N ILE A 365 8.66 -8.99 -7.44
CA ILE A 365 9.44 -10.08 -8.06
C ILE A 365 8.54 -11.29 -8.36
N VAL A 366 7.73 -11.73 -7.39
CA VAL A 366 6.95 -12.96 -7.48
C VAL A 366 5.75 -12.82 -8.43
N LEU A 367 4.93 -11.78 -8.24
CA LEU A 367 3.69 -11.59 -9.00
C LEU A 367 3.91 -10.91 -10.36
N PHE A 368 4.84 -9.93 -10.41
CA PHE A 368 5.00 -9.09 -11.59
C PHE A 368 6.28 -9.36 -12.36
N GLY A 369 7.15 -10.23 -11.86
CA GLY A 369 8.41 -10.55 -12.50
C GLY A 369 9.37 -9.36 -12.60
N GLU A 370 9.20 -8.36 -11.71
CA GLU A 370 10.09 -7.20 -11.63
C GLU A 370 11.53 -7.64 -11.37
N TYR A 371 12.48 -6.84 -11.83
CA TYR A 371 13.92 -7.09 -11.71
C TYR A 371 14.43 -8.38 -12.39
N ARG A 372 13.58 -9.19 -13.02
CA ARG A 372 14.04 -10.37 -13.77
C ARG A 372 14.88 -9.94 -14.99
N LYS A 373 16.03 -10.59 -15.17
CA LYS A 373 17.00 -10.29 -16.23
C LYS A 373 17.47 -8.82 -16.22
N SER A 374 17.61 -8.23 -15.04
CA SER A 374 18.23 -6.92 -14.87
C SER A 374 19.74 -7.00 -14.76
N SER A 375 20.42 -5.85 -14.78
CA SER A 375 21.88 -5.76 -14.69
C SER A 375 22.40 -6.18 -13.31
N LYS A 376 23.68 -6.55 -13.23
CA LYS A 376 24.35 -6.84 -11.96
C LYS A 376 24.26 -5.66 -10.99
N ARG A 377 24.35 -4.43 -11.51
CA ARG A 377 24.20 -3.19 -10.74
C ARG A 377 22.83 -3.14 -10.05
N THR A 378 21.75 -3.43 -10.77
CA THR A 378 20.39 -3.45 -10.21
C THR A 378 20.25 -4.49 -9.10
N TYR A 379 20.82 -5.69 -9.24
CA TYR A 379 20.79 -6.71 -8.20
C TYR A 379 21.58 -6.34 -6.95
N VAL A 380 22.76 -5.74 -7.10
CA VAL A 380 23.55 -5.26 -5.94
C VAL A 380 22.81 -4.16 -5.19
N LEU A 381 22.28 -3.17 -5.90
CA LEU A 381 21.47 -2.10 -5.31
C LEU A 381 20.24 -2.66 -4.61
N LEU A 382 19.52 -3.62 -5.22
CA LEU A 382 18.35 -4.27 -4.65
C LEU A 382 18.69 -5.02 -3.36
N GLY A 383 19.76 -5.81 -3.36
CA GLY A 383 20.21 -6.52 -2.15
C GLY A 383 20.61 -5.54 -1.04
N SER A 384 21.34 -4.47 -1.36
CA SER A 384 21.71 -3.43 -0.39
C SER A 384 20.49 -2.70 0.17
N MET A 385 19.50 -2.38 -0.66
CA MET A 385 18.22 -1.78 -0.23
C MET A 385 17.49 -2.68 0.77
N LEU A 386 17.30 -3.95 0.42
CA LEU A 386 16.59 -4.91 1.27
C LEU A 386 17.29 -5.10 2.62
N LEU A 387 18.63 -5.26 2.61
CA LEU A 387 19.41 -5.36 3.84
C LEU A 387 19.27 -4.11 4.71
N MET A 388 19.29 -2.92 4.11
CA MET A 388 19.15 -1.67 4.83
C MET A 388 17.72 -1.49 5.41
N PHE A 389 16.66 -1.91 4.71
CA PHE A 389 15.31 -1.94 5.28
C PHE A 389 15.21 -2.91 6.46
N ILE A 390 15.80 -4.10 6.36
CA ILE A 390 15.84 -5.06 7.48
C ILE A 390 16.57 -4.45 8.69
N ALA A 391 17.71 -3.81 8.48
CA ALA A 391 18.45 -3.12 9.54
C ALA A 391 17.61 -1.98 10.15
N ALA A 392 16.95 -1.16 9.33
CA ALA A 392 16.08 -0.09 9.80
C ALA A 392 14.93 -0.60 10.66
N VAL A 393 14.24 -1.64 10.21
CA VAL A 393 13.15 -2.30 10.99
C VAL A 393 13.68 -2.81 12.32
N ALA A 394 14.81 -3.52 12.32
CA ALA A 394 15.42 -4.07 13.54
C ALA A 394 15.80 -2.95 14.53
N VAL A 395 16.40 -1.87 14.06
CA VAL A 395 16.81 -0.72 14.90
C VAL A 395 15.59 0.03 15.42
N LEU A 396 14.58 0.32 14.59
CA LEU A 396 13.34 0.97 15.01
C LEU A 396 12.61 0.14 16.07
N MET A 397 12.48 -1.17 15.87
CA MET A 397 11.87 -2.07 16.86
C MET A 397 12.71 -2.20 18.14
N ALA A 398 14.05 -2.13 18.05
CA ALA A 398 14.92 -2.11 19.21
C ALA A 398 14.76 -0.84 20.07
N SER A 399 14.32 0.28 19.47
CA SER A 399 14.02 1.53 20.19
C SER A 399 12.77 1.44 21.08
N SER A 400 11.99 0.36 20.97
CA SER A 400 10.72 0.17 21.67
C SER A 400 10.85 0.43 23.17
N GLY A 401 10.00 1.31 23.67
CA GLY A 401 9.79 1.55 25.09
C GLY A 401 8.88 0.48 25.71
N HIS A 402 8.46 0.74 26.94
CA HIS A 402 7.42 -0.03 27.60
C HIS A 402 6.47 0.97 28.24
N ARG A 403 5.21 0.94 27.81
CA ARG A 403 4.18 1.77 28.42
C ARG A 403 3.72 1.08 29.70
N LYS A 404 3.85 1.79 30.83
CA LYS A 404 3.44 1.32 32.17
C LYS A 404 1.94 1.41 32.34
#